data_8830ed967104f0cf00038e18389b38e3
#
_entry.id   8830ed967104f0cf00038e18389b38e3
#
_cell.length_a   1.000
_cell.length_b   1.000
_cell.length_c   1.000
_cell.angle_alpha   90.00
_cell.angle_beta   90.00
_cell.angle_gamma   90.00
#
_symmetry.space_group_name_H-M   'P 1'
#
loop_
_entity.id
_entity.type
_entity.pdbx_description
1 polymer ?
#
loop_
_entity_poly.entity_id
_entity_poly.type
_entity_poly.pdbx_seq_one_letter_code
_entity_poly.pdbx_strand_id
1 'polypeptide(L)'
;MTVPTSPSPAVIALAVRHRLGDLEHTFGPKSEVGVQEKYRALFVVGSLAAMAALLGGGVLLWVKVHWGVAMVPLWIAVVAGGLVANSPLFRKGLAGRRLHLYEHGLVVNTTGRRLFAVRWERTLLYQETVQEVINYKGTQTPTGRSHASVLVAPGGEKARITDLYAGSPTWAPMIAEAVARAQVEKVWKLVREGGTVGFGPFKLSSAGVANASGEILPWRDVSEVAVRGGMVCVWRSGQTKAWQAPQAHKVPNLLVFLTIVDNLRNQ
;
A
#
# COMPACT_ATOMS: atom_id res chain seq x y z
N MET A 1 -2.53 -15.41 -14.92
CA MET A 1 -3.76 -16.13 -14.53
C MET A 1 -3.73 -16.29 -13.03
N THR A 2 -4.54 -15.52 -12.32
CA THR A 2 -4.72 -15.63 -10.86
C THR A 2 -5.71 -16.77 -10.64
N VAL A 3 -5.26 -17.81 -9.95
CA VAL A 3 -6.16 -18.86 -9.48
C VAL A 3 -7.13 -18.22 -8.49
N PRO A 4 -8.45 -18.27 -8.72
CA PRO A 4 -9.41 -17.75 -7.76
C PRO A 4 -9.40 -18.64 -6.53
N THR A 5 -8.61 -18.27 -5.55
CA THR A 5 -8.65 -18.95 -4.25
C THR A 5 -9.89 -18.45 -3.54
N SER A 6 -10.88 -19.30 -3.40
CA SER A 6 -12.12 -18.98 -2.67
C SER A 6 -11.77 -18.41 -1.28
N PRO A 7 -12.44 -17.35 -0.83
CA PRO A 7 -12.19 -16.78 0.49
C PRO A 7 -12.41 -17.83 1.59
N SER A 8 -11.60 -17.76 2.65
CA SER A 8 -11.79 -18.66 3.79
C SER A 8 -13.12 -18.39 4.49
N PRO A 9 -13.72 -19.37 5.19
CA PRO A 9 -14.97 -19.18 5.94
C PRO A 9 -14.92 -17.98 6.91
N ALA A 10 -13.77 -17.71 7.51
CA ALA A 10 -13.56 -16.56 8.40
C ALA A 10 -13.65 -15.22 7.66
N VAL A 11 -13.11 -15.15 6.43
CA VAL A 11 -13.20 -13.96 5.55
C VAL A 11 -14.65 -13.72 5.15
N ILE A 12 -15.35 -14.78 4.74
CA ILE A 12 -16.77 -14.70 4.36
C ILE A 12 -17.62 -14.22 5.55
N ALA A 13 -17.45 -14.83 6.73
CA ALA A 13 -18.18 -14.43 7.93
C ALA A 13 -17.95 -12.95 8.29
N LEU A 14 -16.69 -12.47 8.13
CA LEU A 14 -16.35 -11.09 8.39
C LEU A 14 -16.97 -10.14 7.34
N ALA A 15 -16.97 -10.52 6.07
CA ALA A 15 -17.59 -9.75 5.00
C ALA A 15 -19.12 -9.62 5.21
N VAL A 16 -19.78 -10.70 5.57
CA VAL A 16 -21.23 -10.69 5.92
C VAL A 16 -21.50 -9.81 7.13
N ARG A 17 -20.71 -9.96 8.20
CA ARG A 17 -20.84 -9.13 9.42
C ARG A 17 -20.72 -7.63 9.12
N HIS A 18 -19.84 -7.24 8.23
CA HIS A 18 -19.63 -5.85 7.82
C HIS A 18 -20.51 -5.42 6.64
N ARG A 19 -21.35 -6.31 6.10
CA ARG A 19 -22.24 -6.05 4.95
C ARG A 19 -21.46 -5.49 3.76
N LEU A 20 -20.40 -6.19 3.35
CA LEU A 20 -19.49 -5.71 2.32
C LEU A 20 -20.02 -5.93 0.89
N GLY A 21 -21.13 -6.65 0.70
CA GLY A 21 -21.65 -7.01 -0.64
C GLY A 21 -20.91 -8.18 -1.25
N ASP A 22 -20.92 -8.26 -2.57
CA ASP A 22 -20.30 -9.34 -3.33
C ASP A 22 -18.80 -9.18 -3.48
N LEU A 23 -18.09 -10.30 -3.59
CA LEU A 23 -16.65 -10.33 -3.81
C LEU A 23 -16.35 -9.99 -5.26
N GLU A 24 -15.61 -8.91 -5.51
CA GLU A 24 -15.22 -8.49 -6.86
C GLU A 24 -13.84 -9.02 -7.25
N HIS A 25 -12.83 -8.85 -6.35
CA HIS A 25 -11.45 -9.19 -6.65
C HIS A 25 -10.72 -9.80 -5.45
N THR A 26 -9.77 -10.69 -5.76
CA THR A 26 -8.85 -11.27 -4.78
C THR A 26 -7.41 -11.17 -5.27
N PHE A 27 -6.54 -10.60 -4.46
CA PHE A 27 -5.11 -10.47 -4.72
C PHE A 27 -4.33 -11.29 -3.70
N GLY A 28 -3.45 -12.16 -4.22
CA GLY A 28 -2.55 -12.97 -3.42
C GLY A 28 -1.23 -12.27 -3.09
N PRO A 29 -0.33 -12.90 -2.34
CA PRO A 29 1.00 -12.36 -2.09
C PRO A 29 1.85 -12.38 -3.37
N LYS A 30 2.73 -11.39 -3.52
CA LYS A 30 3.62 -11.24 -4.69
C LYS A 30 4.48 -12.50 -4.94
N SER A 31 4.78 -13.26 -3.91
CA SER A 31 5.57 -14.49 -4.00
C SER A 31 4.86 -15.65 -4.74
N GLU A 32 3.54 -15.60 -4.89
CA GLU A 32 2.80 -16.65 -5.64
C GLU A 32 2.91 -16.46 -7.16
N VAL A 33 3.29 -15.28 -7.62
CA VAL A 33 3.36 -14.97 -9.06
C VAL A 33 4.64 -15.51 -9.72
N GLY A 34 5.69 -15.76 -8.95
CA GLY A 34 7.02 -16.12 -9.47
C GLY A 34 7.39 -17.60 -9.44
N VAL A 35 6.79 -18.41 -8.58
CA VAL A 35 7.13 -19.83 -8.43
C VAL A 35 5.85 -20.65 -8.42
N GLN A 36 5.67 -21.49 -9.46
CA GLN A 36 4.56 -22.44 -9.48
C GLN A 36 4.63 -23.32 -8.23
N GLU A 37 3.50 -23.54 -7.58
CA GLU A 37 3.39 -24.29 -6.32
C GLU A 37 4.06 -25.67 -6.37
N LYS A 38 4.04 -26.31 -7.54
CA LYS A 38 4.70 -27.59 -7.78
C LYS A 38 6.23 -27.55 -7.64
N TYR A 39 6.88 -26.40 -7.86
CA TYR A 39 8.34 -26.24 -7.72
C TYR A 39 8.73 -25.68 -6.35
N ARG A 40 7.78 -25.27 -5.53
CA ARG A 40 8.05 -24.71 -4.20
C ARG A 40 8.77 -25.71 -3.29
N ALA A 41 8.26 -26.94 -3.24
CA ALA A 41 8.89 -28.00 -2.45
C ALA A 41 10.31 -28.31 -2.94
N LEU A 42 10.51 -28.40 -4.26
CA LEU A 42 11.81 -28.64 -4.89
C LEU A 42 12.79 -27.49 -4.60
N PHE A 43 12.34 -26.24 -4.66
CA PHE A 43 13.16 -25.09 -4.35
C PHE A 43 13.56 -25.04 -2.86
N VAL A 44 12.63 -25.34 -1.95
CA VAL A 44 12.89 -25.40 -0.51
C VAL A 44 13.88 -26.52 -0.19
N VAL A 45 13.65 -27.72 -0.70
CA VAL A 45 14.54 -28.88 -0.48
C VAL A 45 15.91 -28.62 -1.11
N GLY A 46 15.96 -28.11 -2.33
CA GLY A 46 17.21 -27.75 -3.01
C GLY A 46 18.02 -26.69 -2.27
N SER A 47 17.38 -25.67 -1.75
CA SER A 47 18.04 -24.61 -0.96
C SER A 47 18.60 -25.15 0.36
N LEU A 48 17.86 -26.03 1.05
CA LEU A 48 18.32 -26.66 2.28
C LEU A 48 19.48 -27.62 2.02
N ALA A 49 19.43 -28.40 0.94
CA ALA A 49 20.50 -29.31 0.55
C ALA A 49 21.79 -28.53 0.17
N ALA A 50 21.67 -27.46 -0.60
CA ALA A 50 22.81 -26.61 -0.94
C ALA A 50 23.43 -25.96 0.31
N MET A 51 22.63 -25.52 1.25
CA MET A 51 23.11 -24.93 2.50
C MET A 51 23.82 -25.99 3.38
N ALA A 52 23.28 -27.21 3.47
CA ALA A 52 23.91 -28.30 4.18
C ALA A 52 25.24 -28.70 3.54
N ALA A 53 25.35 -28.71 2.20
CA ALA A 53 26.60 -28.98 1.48
C ALA A 53 27.67 -27.87 1.73
N LEU A 54 27.28 -26.60 1.75
CA LEU A 54 28.18 -25.48 2.06
C LEU A 54 28.69 -25.55 3.51
N LEU A 55 27.84 -25.86 4.47
CA LEU A 55 28.21 -26.00 5.88
C LEU A 55 29.12 -27.23 6.07
N GLY A 56 28.75 -28.38 5.50
CA GLY A 56 29.55 -29.60 5.59
C GLY A 56 30.92 -29.45 4.92
N GLY A 57 30.95 -28.81 3.71
CA GLY A 57 32.19 -28.50 3.01
C GLY A 57 33.07 -27.55 3.79
N GLY A 58 32.49 -26.52 4.41
CA GLY A 58 33.20 -25.55 5.26
C GLY A 58 33.84 -26.23 6.48
N VAL A 59 33.14 -27.13 7.15
CA VAL A 59 33.66 -27.88 8.29
C VAL A 59 34.80 -28.85 7.87
N LEU A 60 34.65 -29.51 6.74
CA LEU A 60 35.70 -30.39 6.20
C LEU A 60 36.97 -29.60 5.85
N LEU A 61 36.84 -28.43 5.23
CA LEU A 61 37.97 -27.55 4.91
C LEU A 61 38.64 -27.01 6.19
N TRP A 62 37.86 -26.70 7.22
CA TRP A 62 38.37 -26.31 8.53
C TRP A 62 39.28 -27.40 9.15
N VAL A 63 38.80 -28.64 9.14
CA VAL A 63 39.52 -29.80 9.78
C VAL A 63 40.71 -30.26 8.92
N LYS A 64 40.61 -30.24 7.59
CA LYS A 64 41.57 -30.93 6.71
C LYS A 64 42.58 -29.98 6.01
N VAL A 65 42.26 -28.71 5.86
CA VAL A 65 43.08 -27.80 5.05
C VAL A 65 43.60 -26.63 5.89
N HIS A 66 42.79 -25.60 6.07
CA HIS A 66 43.16 -24.42 6.83
C HIS A 66 41.91 -23.62 7.20
N TRP A 67 41.88 -23.07 8.41
CA TRP A 67 40.76 -22.32 8.92
C TRP A 67 40.35 -21.13 8.03
N GLY A 68 41.32 -20.41 7.44
CA GLY A 68 41.04 -19.26 6.59
C GLY A 68 40.28 -19.59 5.28
N VAL A 69 40.54 -20.78 4.71
CA VAL A 69 39.84 -21.27 3.51
C VAL A 69 38.38 -21.68 3.85
N ALA A 70 38.18 -22.22 5.04
CA ALA A 70 36.86 -22.63 5.52
C ALA A 70 35.90 -21.45 5.77
N MET A 71 36.43 -20.26 6.04
CA MET A 71 35.62 -19.07 6.33
C MET A 71 34.77 -18.64 5.11
N VAL A 72 35.26 -18.85 3.89
CA VAL A 72 34.56 -18.46 2.65
C VAL A 72 33.23 -19.20 2.49
N PRO A 73 33.19 -20.55 2.45
CA PRO A 73 31.92 -21.29 2.32
C PRO A 73 31.01 -21.09 3.52
N LEU A 74 31.54 -20.94 4.73
CA LEU A 74 30.74 -20.66 5.91
C LEU A 74 30.06 -19.28 5.83
N TRP A 75 30.80 -18.25 5.38
CA TRP A 75 30.26 -16.91 5.19
C TRP A 75 29.17 -16.89 4.11
N ILE A 76 29.42 -17.58 2.98
CA ILE A 76 28.41 -17.75 1.91
C ILE A 76 27.16 -18.45 2.46
N ALA A 77 27.32 -19.50 3.28
CA ALA A 77 26.20 -20.20 3.90
C ALA A 77 25.38 -19.29 4.83
N VAL A 78 26.02 -18.42 5.62
CA VAL A 78 25.35 -17.47 6.52
C VAL A 78 24.56 -16.43 5.70
N VAL A 79 25.18 -15.84 4.66
CA VAL A 79 24.50 -14.86 3.81
C VAL A 79 23.35 -15.50 3.03
N ALA A 80 23.58 -16.66 2.39
CA ALA A 80 22.56 -17.40 1.68
C ALA A 80 21.42 -17.85 2.62
N GLY A 81 21.75 -18.31 3.83
CA GLY A 81 20.79 -18.68 4.87
C GLY A 81 19.94 -17.50 5.31
N GLY A 82 20.53 -16.32 5.47
CA GLY A 82 19.83 -15.09 5.76
C GLY A 82 18.85 -14.67 4.65
N LEU A 83 19.27 -14.77 3.39
CA LEU A 83 18.42 -14.49 2.23
C LEU A 83 17.26 -15.48 2.12
N VAL A 84 17.55 -16.77 2.30
CA VAL A 84 16.53 -17.84 2.27
C VAL A 84 15.55 -17.67 3.43
N ALA A 85 16.01 -17.46 4.66
CA ALA A 85 15.13 -17.26 5.82
C ALA A 85 14.24 -16.01 5.70
N ASN A 86 14.72 -14.96 5.02
CA ASN A 86 13.95 -13.76 4.74
C ASN A 86 13.08 -13.90 3.48
N SER A 87 13.25 -14.97 2.70
CA SER A 87 12.42 -15.22 1.52
C SER A 87 10.94 -15.40 1.91
N PRO A 88 10.01 -14.80 1.14
CA PRO A 88 8.58 -15.02 1.30
C PRO A 88 8.16 -16.50 1.29
N LEU A 89 8.95 -17.37 0.65
CA LEU A 89 8.70 -18.80 0.55
C LEU A 89 8.77 -19.52 1.91
N PHE A 90 9.62 -19.05 2.83
CA PHE A 90 9.79 -19.63 4.17
C PHE A 90 8.94 -18.96 5.25
N ARG A 91 8.46 -17.75 5.01
CA ARG A 91 7.57 -17.05 5.94
C ARG A 91 6.12 -17.52 5.74
N LYS A 92 5.71 -18.56 6.49
CA LYS A 92 4.31 -19.07 6.49
C LYS A 92 3.26 -17.96 6.62
N GLY A 93 3.55 -16.87 7.33
CA GLY A 93 2.67 -15.72 7.50
C GLY A 93 2.49 -14.87 6.22
N LEU A 94 3.39 -14.98 5.22
CA LEU A 94 3.25 -14.27 3.95
C LEU A 94 2.42 -15.06 2.96
N ALA A 95 2.52 -16.38 2.93
CA ALA A 95 1.77 -17.25 2.03
C ALA A 95 0.23 -17.15 2.23
N GLY A 96 -0.21 -16.87 3.46
CA GLY A 96 -1.63 -16.73 3.79
C GLY A 96 -2.19 -15.32 3.59
N ARG A 97 -1.39 -14.35 3.14
CA ARG A 97 -1.88 -12.99 2.93
C ARG A 97 -2.78 -12.93 1.70
N ARG A 98 -3.95 -12.36 1.89
CA ARG A 98 -4.92 -12.13 0.82
C ARG A 98 -5.54 -10.75 1.02
N LEU A 99 -5.80 -10.08 -0.09
CA LEU A 99 -6.58 -8.85 -0.17
C LEU A 99 -7.82 -9.16 -0.99
N HIS A 100 -8.97 -9.07 -0.35
CA HIS A 100 -10.27 -9.29 -0.95
C HIS A 100 -11.00 -7.97 -1.07
N LEU A 101 -11.30 -7.54 -2.28
CA LEU A 101 -12.10 -6.35 -2.57
C LEU A 101 -13.55 -6.79 -2.79
N TYR A 102 -14.44 -6.14 -2.07
CA TYR A 102 -15.87 -6.31 -2.13
C TYR A 102 -16.53 -5.03 -2.63
N GLU A 103 -17.74 -5.12 -3.10
CA GLU A 103 -18.54 -4.00 -3.61
C GLU A 103 -18.56 -2.80 -2.64
N HIS A 104 -18.72 -3.04 -1.33
CA HIS A 104 -18.87 -2.00 -0.33
C HIS A 104 -17.71 -1.91 0.66
N GLY A 105 -16.62 -2.62 0.45
CA GLY A 105 -15.47 -2.62 1.35
C GLY A 105 -14.38 -3.62 1.00
N LEU A 106 -13.46 -3.85 1.92
CA LEU A 106 -12.42 -4.85 1.76
C LEU A 106 -12.23 -5.69 3.01
N VAL A 107 -11.67 -6.87 2.81
CA VAL A 107 -11.09 -7.70 3.87
C VAL A 107 -9.64 -7.97 3.51
N VAL A 108 -8.73 -7.67 4.43
CA VAL A 108 -7.31 -7.94 4.24
C VAL A 108 -6.76 -8.78 5.39
N ASN A 109 -5.95 -9.76 5.03
CA ASN A 109 -5.18 -10.54 5.96
C ASN A 109 -3.75 -9.98 6.04
N THR A 110 -3.46 -9.17 7.06
CA THR A 110 -2.20 -8.44 7.18
C THR A 110 -1.03 -9.28 7.69
N THR A 111 -1.29 -10.28 8.53
CA THR A 111 -0.24 -11.08 9.19
C THR A 111 -0.44 -12.59 9.07
N GLY A 112 -1.33 -13.03 8.18
CA GLY A 112 -1.68 -14.45 8.06
C GLY A 112 -2.63 -14.97 9.16
N ARG A 113 -2.87 -14.18 10.21
CA ARG A 113 -3.78 -14.54 11.32
C ARG A 113 -4.77 -13.43 11.68
N ARG A 114 -4.43 -12.15 11.39
CA ARG A 114 -5.28 -11.01 11.75
C ARG A 114 -6.01 -10.51 10.52
N LEU A 115 -7.33 -10.66 10.53
CA LEU A 115 -8.22 -10.14 9.51
C LEU A 115 -8.60 -8.71 9.87
N PHE A 116 -8.55 -7.82 8.89
CA PHE A 116 -9.05 -6.45 8.99
C PHE A 116 -10.12 -6.27 7.93
N ALA A 117 -11.26 -5.71 8.31
CA ALA A 117 -12.36 -5.41 7.40
C ALA A 117 -12.81 -3.96 7.58
N VAL A 118 -13.13 -3.30 6.47
CA VAL A 118 -13.62 -1.92 6.49
C VAL A 118 -14.55 -1.66 5.31
N ARG A 119 -15.54 -0.81 5.52
CA ARG A 119 -16.44 -0.30 4.46
C ARG A 119 -15.85 0.94 3.82
N TRP A 120 -16.02 1.09 2.51
CA TRP A 120 -15.52 2.24 1.76
C TRP A 120 -16.05 3.59 2.28
N GLU A 121 -17.30 3.64 2.66
CA GLU A 121 -17.99 4.86 3.13
C GLU A 121 -17.49 5.42 4.48
N ARG A 122 -16.72 4.63 5.24
CA ARG A 122 -16.26 4.97 6.60
C ARG A 122 -14.77 4.85 6.79
N THR A 123 -14.01 4.60 5.73
CA THR A 123 -12.56 4.45 5.82
C THR A 123 -11.82 5.74 5.53
N LEU A 124 -10.69 5.94 6.20
CA LEU A 124 -9.69 6.91 5.78
C LEU A 124 -8.58 6.15 5.06
N LEU A 125 -8.35 6.53 3.82
CA LEU A 125 -7.32 5.96 2.96
C LEU A 125 -6.16 6.93 2.83
N TYR A 126 -4.99 6.56 3.33
CA TYR A 126 -3.73 7.26 3.12
C TYR A 126 -2.93 6.49 2.08
N GLN A 127 -2.46 7.18 1.04
CA GLN A 127 -1.72 6.57 -0.05
C GLN A 127 -0.33 7.16 -0.16
N GLU A 128 0.65 6.29 -0.26
CA GLU A 128 2.04 6.63 -0.52
C GLU A 128 2.50 5.88 -1.77
N THR A 129 2.91 6.63 -2.78
CA THR A 129 3.56 6.07 -3.96
C THR A 129 4.99 6.57 -3.96
N VAL A 130 5.93 5.66 -3.81
CA VAL A 130 7.36 5.97 -3.85
C VAL A 130 7.89 5.54 -5.20
N GLN A 131 8.49 6.47 -5.93
CA GLN A 131 9.25 6.14 -7.14
C GLN A 131 10.64 5.70 -6.72
N GLU A 132 10.97 4.44 -6.99
CA GLU A 132 12.30 3.93 -6.76
C GLU A 132 13.20 4.40 -7.89
N VAL A 133 14.30 5.07 -7.55
CA VAL A 133 15.30 5.54 -8.51
C VAL A 133 16.68 5.01 -8.12
N ILE A 134 17.42 4.48 -9.10
CA ILE A 134 18.83 4.21 -8.93
C ILE A 134 19.59 5.43 -9.42
N ASN A 135 20.42 5.99 -8.54
CA ASN A 135 21.33 7.06 -8.89
C ASN A 135 22.69 6.46 -9.22
N TYR A 136 23.04 6.45 -10.51
CA TYR A 136 24.34 5.98 -10.99
C TYR A 136 25.04 7.12 -11.73
N LYS A 137 26.20 7.54 -11.22
CA LYS A 137 27.00 8.65 -11.80
C LYS A 137 26.20 9.93 -12.11
N GLY A 138 25.27 10.30 -11.21
CA GLY A 138 24.44 11.52 -11.38
C GLY A 138 23.23 11.34 -12.28
N THR A 139 23.06 10.19 -12.92
CA THR A 139 21.87 9.88 -13.71
C THR A 139 20.85 9.14 -12.84
N GLN A 140 19.65 9.69 -12.72
CA GLN A 140 18.54 9.06 -11.99
C GLN A 140 17.73 8.20 -12.98
N THR A 141 17.81 6.89 -12.80
CA THR A 141 17.01 5.95 -13.60
C THR A 141 15.87 5.42 -12.72
N PRO A 142 14.60 5.67 -13.10
CA PRO A 142 13.47 5.10 -12.37
C PRO A 142 13.46 3.57 -12.55
N THR A 143 13.50 2.84 -11.44
CA THR A 143 13.54 1.36 -11.42
C THR A 143 12.22 0.72 -11.07
N GLY A 144 11.32 1.48 -10.44
CA GLY A 144 10.02 0.95 -10.04
C GLY A 144 9.15 1.99 -9.34
N ARG A 145 7.92 1.60 -9.08
CA ARG A 145 7.01 2.33 -8.21
C ARG A 145 6.54 1.37 -7.12
N SER A 146 6.73 1.73 -5.87
CA SER A 146 6.15 1.01 -4.76
C SER A 146 4.90 1.74 -4.27
N HIS A 147 3.85 0.95 -3.99
CA HIS A 147 2.57 1.45 -3.50
C HIS A 147 2.37 0.98 -2.07
N ALA A 148 2.10 1.92 -1.19
CA ALA A 148 1.66 1.64 0.16
C ALA A 148 0.34 2.37 0.44
N SER A 149 -0.63 1.63 0.94
CA SER A 149 -1.93 2.17 1.35
C SER A 149 -2.15 1.85 2.81
N VAL A 150 -2.51 2.85 3.60
CA VAL A 150 -2.91 2.67 5.00
C VAL A 150 -4.40 2.99 5.10
N LEU A 151 -5.18 1.98 5.46
CA LEU A 151 -6.60 2.15 5.74
C LEU A 151 -6.81 2.27 7.25
N VAL A 152 -7.63 3.22 7.63
CA VAL A 152 -8.00 3.44 9.03
C VAL A 152 -9.52 3.27 9.14
N ALA A 153 -9.94 2.32 9.97
CA ALA A 153 -11.35 2.09 10.28
C ALA A 153 -11.86 3.14 11.29
N PRO A 154 -13.18 3.34 11.42
CA PRO A 154 -13.76 4.29 12.39
C PRO A 154 -13.35 4.04 13.84
N GLY A 155 -13.04 2.79 14.20
CA GLY A 155 -12.53 2.40 15.52
C GLY A 155 -11.03 2.69 15.73
N GLY A 156 -10.35 3.33 14.77
CA GLY A 156 -8.92 3.61 14.84
C GLY A 156 -8.01 2.42 14.48
N GLU A 157 -8.59 1.25 14.18
CA GLU A 157 -7.81 0.12 13.66
C GLU A 157 -7.20 0.45 12.31
N LYS A 158 -5.96 -0.02 12.09
CA LYS A 158 -5.19 0.28 10.89
C LYS A 158 -4.75 -0.99 10.18
N ALA A 159 -4.85 -0.97 8.86
CA ALA A 159 -4.24 -1.97 8.00
C ALA A 159 -3.34 -1.31 6.97
N ARG A 160 -2.11 -1.81 6.84
CA ARG A 160 -1.16 -1.37 5.80
C ARG A 160 -1.11 -2.42 4.69
N ILE A 161 -1.47 -2.01 3.49
CA ILE A 161 -1.39 -2.79 2.26
C ILE A 161 -0.20 -2.26 1.47
N THR A 162 0.70 -3.16 1.05
CA THR A 162 1.93 -2.80 0.34
C THR A 162 2.11 -3.71 -0.86
N ASP A 163 3.17 -3.52 -1.63
CA ASP A 163 3.58 -4.37 -2.75
C ASP A 163 3.87 -5.83 -2.39
N LEU A 164 3.66 -6.21 -1.13
CA LEU A 164 3.61 -7.62 -0.74
C LEU A 164 2.40 -8.35 -1.32
N TYR A 165 1.36 -7.63 -1.74
CA TYR A 165 0.24 -8.15 -2.52
C TYR A 165 0.50 -7.94 -4.00
N ALA A 166 0.35 -9.01 -4.80
CA ALA A 166 0.56 -8.95 -6.24
C ALA A 166 -0.43 -7.98 -6.89
N GLY A 167 0.01 -7.31 -7.96
CA GLY A 167 -0.86 -6.41 -8.74
C GLY A 167 -1.11 -5.05 -8.09
N SER A 168 -0.13 -4.49 -7.36
CA SER A 168 -0.26 -3.16 -6.74
C SER A 168 -0.65 -2.04 -7.72
N PRO A 169 -0.20 -2.01 -8.98
CA PRO A 169 -0.68 -1.01 -9.94
C PRO A 169 -2.17 -1.12 -10.25
N THR A 170 -2.77 -2.28 -9.99
CA THR A 170 -4.21 -2.54 -10.24
C THR A 170 -5.04 -2.27 -8.99
N TRP A 171 -4.70 -2.90 -7.84
CA TRP A 171 -5.54 -2.77 -6.66
C TRP A 171 -5.47 -1.39 -6.00
N ALA A 172 -4.34 -0.66 -6.11
CA ALA A 172 -4.20 0.64 -5.47
C ALA A 172 -5.18 1.70 -6.03
N PRO A 173 -5.30 1.91 -7.37
CA PRO A 173 -6.32 2.78 -7.92
C PRO A 173 -7.74 2.27 -7.67
N MET A 174 -8.00 0.96 -7.75
CA MET A 174 -9.32 0.38 -7.47
C MET A 174 -9.82 0.73 -6.07
N ILE A 175 -8.95 0.63 -5.05
CA ILE A 175 -9.30 1.03 -3.68
C ILE A 175 -9.61 2.53 -3.61
N ALA A 176 -8.80 3.39 -4.25
CA ALA A 176 -9.02 4.83 -4.24
C ALA A 176 -10.34 5.22 -4.90
N GLU A 177 -10.65 4.61 -6.04
CA GLU A 177 -11.89 4.83 -6.78
C GLU A 177 -13.12 4.32 -6.01
N ALA A 178 -13.02 3.14 -5.37
CA ALA A 178 -14.10 2.61 -4.54
C ALA A 178 -14.42 3.52 -3.35
N VAL A 179 -13.38 4.04 -2.68
CA VAL A 179 -13.54 5.02 -1.59
C VAL A 179 -14.15 6.32 -2.12
N ALA A 180 -13.67 6.83 -3.27
CA ALA A 180 -14.21 8.04 -3.86
C ALA A 180 -15.69 7.87 -4.24
N ARG A 181 -16.06 6.80 -4.91
CA ARG A 181 -17.44 6.47 -5.28
C ARG A 181 -18.36 6.43 -4.07
N ALA A 182 -17.89 5.87 -2.95
CA ALA A 182 -18.67 5.73 -1.74
C ALA A 182 -18.81 7.01 -0.89
N GLN A 183 -17.89 7.98 -1.07
CA GLN A 183 -17.82 9.14 -0.16
C GLN A 183 -18.08 10.49 -0.82
N VAL A 184 -17.81 10.65 -2.13
CA VAL A 184 -17.88 11.96 -2.80
C VAL A 184 -19.26 12.60 -2.66
N GLU A 185 -20.32 11.87 -2.92
CA GLU A 185 -21.70 12.41 -2.85
C GLU A 185 -22.05 12.89 -1.44
N LYS A 186 -21.71 12.10 -0.43
CA LYS A 186 -21.96 12.45 0.98
C LYS A 186 -21.17 13.68 1.41
N VAL A 187 -19.88 13.74 1.04
CA VAL A 187 -19.01 14.88 1.37
C VAL A 187 -19.50 16.12 0.64
N TRP A 188 -19.84 15.99 -0.64
CA TRP A 188 -20.39 17.06 -1.45
C TRP A 188 -21.65 17.67 -0.85
N LYS A 189 -22.61 16.82 -0.47
CA LYS A 189 -23.84 17.24 0.17
C LYS A 189 -23.54 18.03 1.45
N LEU A 190 -22.68 17.49 2.32
CA LEU A 190 -22.32 18.12 3.61
C LEU A 190 -21.68 19.52 3.38
N VAL A 191 -20.78 19.65 2.42
CA VAL A 191 -20.12 20.94 2.11
C VAL A 191 -21.13 21.96 1.56
N ARG A 192 -22.04 21.53 0.68
CA ARG A 192 -23.10 22.40 0.13
C ARG A 192 -24.09 22.87 1.19
N GLU A 193 -24.36 22.08 2.21
CA GLU A 193 -25.21 22.43 3.35
C GLU A 193 -24.47 23.33 4.37
N GLY A 194 -23.29 23.85 4.03
CA GLY A 194 -22.50 24.74 4.88
C GLY A 194 -21.59 24.02 5.89
N GLY A 195 -21.51 22.69 5.81
CA GLY A 195 -20.60 21.90 6.67
C GLY A 195 -19.15 22.05 6.25
N THR A 196 -18.27 21.62 7.15
CA THR A 196 -16.82 21.60 6.92
C THR A 196 -16.30 20.16 7.03
N VAL A 197 -15.48 19.72 6.08
CA VAL A 197 -14.89 18.38 6.04
C VAL A 197 -13.38 18.46 6.10
N GLY A 198 -12.78 17.68 7.01
CA GLY A 198 -11.34 17.60 7.20
C GLY A 198 -10.67 16.53 6.33
N PHE A 199 -9.58 16.92 5.66
CA PHE A 199 -8.69 16.04 4.90
C PHE A 199 -7.25 16.18 5.41
N GLY A 200 -7.04 15.84 6.68
CA GLY A 200 -5.74 15.99 7.33
C GLY A 200 -5.28 17.45 7.43
N PRO A 201 -4.28 17.89 6.65
CA PRO A 201 -3.80 19.28 6.65
C PRO A 201 -4.80 20.30 6.10
N PHE A 202 -5.85 19.83 5.40
CA PHE A 202 -6.85 20.70 4.78
C PHE A 202 -8.23 20.51 5.41
N LYS A 203 -9.01 21.59 5.37
CA LYS A 203 -10.46 21.53 5.62
C LYS A 203 -11.17 22.22 4.46
N LEU A 204 -12.22 21.58 3.94
CA LEU A 204 -13.03 22.11 2.84
C LEU A 204 -14.39 22.59 3.36
N SER A 205 -14.82 23.75 2.89
CA SER A 205 -16.15 24.32 3.09
C SER A 205 -16.64 24.99 1.83
N SER A 206 -17.88 25.43 1.78
CA SER A 206 -18.40 26.25 0.68
C SER A 206 -17.68 27.59 0.53
N ALA A 207 -17.09 28.12 1.61
CA ALA A 207 -16.35 29.40 1.59
C ALA A 207 -14.94 29.29 1.00
N GLY A 208 -14.29 28.13 1.10
CA GLY A 208 -12.91 27.96 0.65
C GLY A 208 -12.21 26.74 1.23
N VAL A 209 -10.91 26.67 0.99
CA VAL A 209 -10.00 25.68 1.60
C VAL A 209 -9.27 26.32 2.77
N ALA A 210 -9.30 25.67 3.94
CA ALA A 210 -8.52 26.08 5.10
C ALA A 210 -7.30 25.18 5.29
N ASN A 211 -6.20 25.78 5.76
CA ASN A 211 -4.99 25.05 6.17
C ASN A 211 -5.05 24.60 7.63
N ALA A 212 -3.99 23.93 8.11
CA ALA A 212 -3.89 23.44 9.47
C ALA A 212 -3.92 24.56 10.54
N SER A 213 -3.49 25.76 10.21
CA SER A 213 -3.55 26.93 11.10
C SER A 213 -4.93 27.61 11.14
N GLY A 214 -5.86 27.17 10.30
CA GLY A 214 -7.21 27.74 10.22
C GLY A 214 -7.35 28.93 9.27
N GLU A 215 -6.27 29.31 8.56
CA GLU A 215 -6.36 30.32 7.51
C GLU A 215 -7.18 29.77 6.34
N ILE A 216 -8.16 30.55 5.86
CA ILE A 216 -9.05 30.17 4.76
C ILE A 216 -8.62 30.89 3.49
N LEU A 217 -8.41 30.13 2.43
CA LEU A 217 -8.26 30.67 1.07
C LEU A 217 -9.60 30.48 0.33
N PRO A 218 -10.32 31.57 0.01
CA PRO A 218 -11.59 31.53 -0.73
C PRO A 218 -11.43 30.87 -2.11
N TRP A 219 -12.45 30.15 -2.58
CA TRP A 219 -12.39 29.47 -3.89
C TRP A 219 -12.06 30.37 -5.06
N ARG A 220 -12.56 31.60 -5.08
CA ARG A 220 -12.25 32.62 -6.11
C ARG A 220 -10.75 32.95 -6.18
N ASP A 221 -10.03 32.77 -5.07
CA ASP A 221 -8.60 33.09 -4.97
C ASP A 221 -7.72 31.84 -5.19
N VAL A 222 -8.31 30.65 -5.37
CA VAL A 222 -7.59 29.40 -5.69
C VAL A 222 -7.38 29.32 -7.20
N SER A 223 -6.14 29.45 -7.65
CA SER A 223 -5.82 29.32 -9.08
C SER A 223 -5.70 27.85 -9.52
N GLU A 224 -5.07 27.02 -8.71
CA GLU A 224 -4.82 25.60 -9.05
C GLU A 224 -4.73 24.75 -7.79
N VAL A 225 -5.18 23.51 -7.88
CA VAL A 225 -4.88 22.43 -6.93
C VAL A 225 -4.39 21.23 -7.72
N ALA A 226 -3.16 20.78 -7.44
CA ALA A 226 -2.57 19.64 -8.14
C ALA A 226 -1.62 18.83 -7.23
N VAL A 227 -1.40 17.58 -7.60
CA VAL A 227 -0.37 16.73 -6.96
C VAL A 227 0.91 16.81 -7.79
N ARG A 228 1.95 17.40 -7.21
CA ARG A 228 3.26 17.54 -7.86
C ARG A 228 4.37 17.09 -6.91
N GLY A 229 5.27 16.23 -7.38
CA GLY A 229 6.39 15.74 -6.57
C GLY A 229 5.99 15.08 -5.25
N GLY A 230 4.84 14.39 -5.21
CA GLY A 230 4.34 13.77 -3.98
C GLY A 230 3.71 14.75 -2.97
N MET A 231 3.50 16.01 -3.36
CA MET A 231 2.89 17.07 -2.56
C MET A 231 1.53 17.43 -3.13
N VAL A 232 0.56 17.74 -2.28
CA VAL A 232 -0.72 18.36 -2.68
C VAL A 232 -0.54 19.86 -2.60
N CYS A 233 -0.35 20.48 -3.75
CA CYS A 233 -0.10 21.91 -3.85
C CYS A 233 -1.39 22.67 -4.12
N VAL A 234 -1.62 23.73 -3.36
CA VAL A 234 -2.71 24.69 -3.55
C VAL A 234 -2.07 26.04 -3.87
N TRP A 235 -2.43 26.64 -5.00
CA TRP A 235 -1.92 27.97 -5.40
C TRP A 235 -2.98 29.03 -5.25
N ARG A 236 -2.55 30.20 -4.77
CA ARG A 236 -3.34 31.44 -4.75
C ARG A 236 -3.18 32.18 -6.08
N SER A 237 -4.25 32.74 -6.59
CA SER A 237 -4.23 33.57 -7.80
C SER A 237 -3.19 34.69 -7.70
N GLY A 238 -2.40 34.85 -8.76
CA GLY A 238 -1.33 35.88 -8.83
C GLY A 238 -0.04 35.50 -8.08
N GLN A 239 0.07 34.31 -7.51
CA GLN A 239 1.28 33.81 -6.84
C GLN A 239 1.92 32.63 -7.59
N THR A 240 3.25 32.67 -7.73
CA THR A 240 4.02 31.57 -8.33
C THR A 240 4.35 30.47 -7.33
N LYS A 241 4.39 30.82 -6.03
CA LYS A 241 4.64 29.84 -4.95
C LYS A 241 3.32 29.27 -4.44
N ALA A 242 3.30 27.97 -4.18
CA ALA A 242 2.14 27.34 -3.57
C ALA A 242 1.84 27.95 -2.19
N TRP A 243 0.56 28.29 -1.94
CA TRP A 243 0.06 28.76 -0.65
C TRP A 243 0.21 27.66 0.43
N GLN A 244 -0.07 26.39 0.04
CA GLN A 244 0.15 25.22 0.86
C GLN A 244 0.62 24.04 -0.02
N ALA A 245 1.54 23.21 0.52
CA ALA A 245 2.07 22.05 -0.19
C ALA A 245 2.40 20.89 0.79
N PRO A 246 1.43 20.32 1.53
CA PRO A 246 1.66 19.16 2.35
C PRO A 246 1.92 17.93 1.52
N GLN A 247 2.60 16.94 2.11
CA GLN A 247 2.84 15.63 1.50
C GLN A 247 1.51 14.92 1.23
N ALA A 248 1.35 14.32 0.05
CA ALA A 248 0.11 13.69 -0.39
C ALA A 248 -0.33 12.54 0.54
N HIS A 249 0.62 11.78 1.10
CA HIS A 249 0.33 10.72 2.05
C HIS A 249 -0.24 11.21 3.41
N LYS A 250 -0.22 12.52 3.69
CA LYS A 250 -0.86 13.12 4.87
C LYS A 250 -2.31 13.56 4.61
N VAL A 251 -2.73 13.53 3.35
CA VAL A 251 -4.10 13.90 2.95
C VAL A 251 -4.91 12.61 2.79
N PRO A 252 -5.80 12.27 3.75
CA PRO A 252 -6.64 11.09 3.63
C PRO A 252 -7.64 11.26 2.50
N ASN A 253 -8.02 10.13 1.87
CA ASN A 253 -9.02 10.09 0.81
C ASN A 253 -8.71 11.12 -0.30
N LEU A 254 -7.45 11.15 -0.76
CA LEU A 254 -6.94 12.17 -1.69
C LEU A 254 -7.81 12.33 -2.94
N LEU A 255 -8.32 11.24 -3.52
CA LEU A 255 -9.18 11.31 -4.70
C LEU A 255 -10.52 12.00 -4.39
N VAL A 256 -11.10 11.74 -3.21
CA VAL A 256 -12.30 12.47 -2.74
C VAL A 256 -12.00 13.95 -2.60
N PHE A 257 -10.89 14.30 -1.93
CA PHE A 257 -10.44 15.69 -1.78
C PHE A 257 -10.34 16.40 -3.12
N LEU A 258 -9.62 15.82 -4.09
CA LEU A 258 -9.42 16.43 -5.41
C LEU A 258 -10.74 16.59 -6.18
N THR A 259 -11.63 15.59 -6.13
CA THR A 259 -12.94 15.67 -6.79
C THR A 259 -13.82 16.76 -6.18
N ILE A 260 -13.86 16.89 -4.85
CA ILE A 260 -14.64 17.95 -4.19
C ILE A 260 -14.07 19.33 -4.49
N VAL A 261 -12.74 19.48 -4.48
CA VAL A 261 -12.07 20.74 -4.84
C VAL A 261 -12.41 21.16 -6.27
N ASP A 262 -12.34 20.23 -7.22
CA ASP A 262 -12.66 20.51 -8.63
C ASP A 262 -14.11 20.99 -8.78
N ASN A 263 -15.05 20.30 -8.13
CA ASN A 263 -16.46 20.69 -8.15
C ASN A 263 -16.72 22.06 -7.50
N LEU A 264 -16.00 22.45 -6.43
CA LEU A 264 -16.17 23.73 -5.74
C LEU A 264 -15.53 24.90 -6.49
N ARG A 265 -14.50 24.67 -7.30
CA ARG A 265 -13.84 25.68 -8.11
C ARG A 265 -14.61 26.00 -9.39
N ASN A 266 -15.39 25.03 -9.89
CA ASN A 266 -16.12 25.17 -11.15
C ASN A 266 -17.57 25.66 -10.95
N GLN A 267 -17.94 26.09 -9.75
CA GLN A 267 -19.20 26.76 -9.44
C GLN A 267 -19.06 28.29 -9.52
#